data_6b44d99cc94689eead171b9e05618e71
#
_entry.id   6b44d99cc94689eead171b9e05618e71
#
_cell.length_a   1.000
_cell.length_b   1.000
_cell.length_c   1.000
_cell.angle_alpha   90.00
_cell.angle_beta   90.00
_cell.angle_gamma   90.00
#
_symmetry.space_group_name_H-M   'P 1'
#
loop_
_entity.id
_entity.type
_entity.pdbx_description
1 polymer ?
#
loop_
_entity_poly.entity_id
_entity_poly.type
_entity_poly.pdbx_seq_one_letter_code
_entity_poly.pdbx_strand_id
1 'polypeptide(L)'
;MAARDQQNKHLKHGLEIAGGLAIYFILIALLVEFENDSNQASITNFSNAIWFSIVTLTTVGYGDIYPITIYGRIIGYIFLFISLGIYGLLIGQFTTLMTTIKENSKLGYGGTSFEDHAIIIGWNDFGKAVADQLVGVGKKVAIITDKATDIDIIKEKYRSARQNIYTLYADYQNLDMLSKANIEDSSIVFINFENDTEKLVYVLNLKKLYSSLRFVVTLDNANLRNTFLTAGVTNTISKNEIASKLLASYMFEPDVAEYSEDIMSIAETDGDYDIKQLIVTEK
;
A
#
# COMPACT_ATOMS: atom_id res chain seq x y z
N MET A 1 5.79 -23.24 12.28
CA MET A 1 7.23 -23.28 11.99
C MET A 1 7.75 -21.89 11.57
N ALA A 2 7.08 -21.18 10.69
CA ALA A 2 7.48 -19.82 10.22
C ALA A 2 7.59 -18.74 11.31
N ALA A 3 6.66 -18.70 12.28
CA ALA A 3 6.67 -17.71 13.36
C ALA A 3 7.90 -17.86 14.30
N ARG A 4 8.37 -19.08 14.52
CA ARG A 4 9.54 -19.38 15.35
C ARG A 4 10.86 -18.99 14.67
N ASP A 5 10.90 -19.07 13.34
CA ASP A 5 12.05 -18.64 12.52
C ASP A 5 12.16 -17.10 12.45
N GLN A 6 11.03 -16.39 12.37
CA GLN A 6 11.03 -14.93 12.43
C GLN A 6 11.48 -14.42 13.80
N GLN A 7 10.99 -15.04 14.88
CA GLN A 7 11.38 -14.68 16.25
C GLN A 7 12.88 -14.92 16.49
N ASN A 8 13.44 -15.99 15.94
CA ASN A 8 14.87 -16.29 16.04
C ASN A 8 15.74 -15.31 15.24
N LYS A 9 15.27 -14.80 14.09
CA LYS A 9 15.96 -13.76 13.32
C LYS A 9 16.01 -12.42 14.07
N HIS A 10 14.90 -12.01 14.68
CA HIS A 10 14.87 -10.78 15.49
C HIS A 10 15.76 -10.89 16.72
N LEU A 11 15.82 -12.06 17.36
CA LEU A 11 16.68 -12.29 18.53
C LEU A 11 18.17 -12.22 18.15
N LYS A 12 18.56 -12.82 17.02
CA LYS A 12 19.94 -12.76 16.51
C LYS A 12 20.37 -11.33 16.18
N HIS A 13 19.53 -10.56 15.47
CA HIS A 13 19.81 -9.15 15.16
C HIS A 13 19.91 -8.29 16.43
N GLY A 14 19.06 -8.53 17.43
CA GLY A 14 19.16 -7.86 18.73
C GLY A 14 20.49 -8.15 19.45
N LEU A 15 20.97 -9.41 19.40
CA LEU A 15 22.25 -9.80 20.01
C LEU A 15 23.44 -9.17 19.27
N GLU A 16 23.42 -9.09 17.96
CA GLU A 16 24.48 -8.47 17.13
C GLU A 16 24.59 -6.96 17.43
N ILE A 17 23.47 -6.26 17.51
CA ILE A 17 23.44 -4.85 17.88
C ILE A 17 23.94 -4.62 19.30
N ALA A 18 23.49 -5.42 20.26
CA ALA A 18 23.93 -5.35 21.66
C ALA A 18 25.43 -5.62 21.79
N GLY A 19 25.96 -6.59 21.04
CA GLY A 19 27.40 -6.90 20.96
C GLY A 19 28.21 -5.72 20.41
N GLY A 20 27.74 -5.10 19.33
CA GLY A 20 28.37 -3.91 18.73
C GLY A 20 28.41 -2.73 19.70
N LEU A 21 27.30 -2.46 20.40
CA LEU A 21 27.25 -1.40 21.41
C LEU A 21 28.17 -1.70 22.59
N ALA A 22 28.27 -2.92 23.05
CA ALA A 22 29.16 -3.31 24.11
C ALA A 22 30.63 -3.07 23.72
N ILE A 23 31.04 -3.47 22.52
CA ILE A 23 32.38 -3.22 21.99
C ILE A 23 32.65 -1.70 21.91
N TYR A 24 31.69 -0.92 21.43
CA TYR A 24 31.80 0.53 21.35
C TYR A 24 32.06 1.16 22.73
N PHE A 25 31.28 0.79 23.76
CA PHE A 25 31.47 1.32 25.11
C PHE A 25 32.76 0.84 25.76
N ILE A 26 33.20 -0.37 25.47
CA ILE A 26 34.52 -0.88 25.93
C ILE A 26 35.64 -0.01 25.32
N LEU A 27 35.59 0.31 24.02
CA LEU A 27 36.58 1.15 23.36
C LEU A 27 36.58 2.58 23.93
N ILE A 28 35.42 3.15 24.22
CA ILE A 28 35.32 4.46 24.90
C ILE A 28 35.98 4.40 26.28
N ALA A 29 35.73 3.37 27.06
CA ALA A 29 36.32 3.22 28.41
C ALA A 29 37.85 3.09 28.31
N LEU A 30 38.36 2.29 27.40
CA LEU A 30 39.81 2.13 27.15
C LEU A 30 40.45 3.46 26.69
N LEU A 31 39.76 4.23 25.87
CA LEU A 31 40.24 5.53 25.38
C LEU A 31 40.42 6.51 26.58
N VAL A 32 39.46 6.57 27.50
CA VAL A 32 39.54 7.39 28.70
C VAL A 32 40.72 6.95 29.58
N GLU A 33 40.87 5.64 29.80
CA GLU A 33 41.95 5.07 30.66
C GLU A 33 43.32 5.43 30.14
N PHE A 34 43.58 5.24 28.81
CA PHE A 34 44.90 5.54 28.23
C PHE A 34 45.22 7.02 28.05
N GLU A 35 44.18 7.87 27.97
CA GLU A 35 44.37 9.32 27.88
C GLU A 35 44.53 9.97 29.29
N ASN A 36 43.91 9.39 30.33
CA ASN A 36 43.90 9.95 31.68
C ASN A 36 45.33 10.07 32.33
N ASP A 37 46.29 9.26 31.84
CA ASP A 37 47.65 9.29 32.32
C ASP A 37 48.49 10.50 31.82
N SER A 38 47.92 11.30 30.90
CA SER A 38 48.64 12.46 30.34
C SER A 38 48.14 13.77 30.89
N ASN A 39 49.06 14.59 31.43
CA ASN A 39 48.73 15.94 31.98
C ASN A 39 48.18 16.91 30.92
N GLN A 40 48.24 16.58 29.62
CA GLN A 40 47.73 17.42 28.52
C GLN A 40 46.51 16.83 27.84
N ALA A 41 45.94 15.73 28.37
CA ALA A 41 44.83 15.06 27.75
C ALA A 41 43.55 15.91 27.76
N SER A 42 42.91 15.98 26.63
CA SER A 42 41.56 16.57 26.49
C SER A 42 40.45 15.56 26.81
N ILE A 43 40.74 14.25 26.71
CA ILE A 43 39.81 13.16 27.03
C ILE A 43 40.11 12.67 28.47
N THR A 44 39.59 13.38 29.46
CA THR A 44 39.82 13.08 30.90
C THR A 44 38.67 12.33 31.56
N ASN A 45 37.55 12.20 30.88
CA ASN A 45 36.36 11.55 31.43
C ASN A 45 35.48 10.95 30.29
N PHE A 46 34.50 10.17 30.71
CA PHE A 46 33.60 9.47 29.79
C PHE A 46 32.77 10.42 28.93
N SER A 47 32.38 11.60 29.48
CA SER A 47 31.64 12.63 28.74
C SER A 47 32.45 13.17 27.55
N ASN A 48 33.75 13.47 27.78
CA ASN A 48 34.63 13.97 26.74
C ASN A 48 34.86 12.90 25.65
N ALA A 49 35.01 11.62 26.05
CA ALA A 49 35.18 10.52 25.10
C ALA A 49 33.91 10.30 24.25
N ILE A 50 32.72 10.39 24.84
CA ILE A 50 31.44 10.33 24.09
C ILE A 50 31.31 11.54 23.16
N TRP A 51 31.62 12.75 23.64
CA TRP A 51 31.63 13.94 22.78
C TRP A 51 32.55 13.77 21.57
N PHE A 52 33.79 13.37 21.79
CA PHE A 52 34.75 13.04 20.73
C PHE A 52 34.17 12.01 19.75
N SER A 53 33.57 10.95 20.27
CA SER A 53 33.02 9.88 19.46
C SER A 53 31.88 10.37 18.56
N ILE A 54 30.94 11.15 19.11
CA ILE A 54 29.80 11.70 18.35
C ILE A 54 30.29 12.67 17.27
N VAL A 55 31.19 13.61 17.62
CA VAL A 55 31.72 14.60 16.70
C VAL A 55 32.51 13.94 15.57
N THR A 56 33.25 12.86 15.88
CA THR A 56 34.00 12.09 14.90
C THR A 56 33.07 11.23 14.02
N LEU A 57 32.10 10.55 14.64
CA LEU A 57 31.13 9.70 13.94
C LEU A 57 30.26 10.52 12.97
N THR A 58 29.86 11.71 13.36
CA THR A 58 29.06 12.62 12.51
C THR A 58 29.91 13.38 11.50
N THR A 59 31.21 13.13 11.45
CA THR A 59 32.18 13.77 10.53
C THR A 59 32.31 15.29 10.71
N VAL A 60 31.83 15.85 11.82
CA VAL A 60 31.92 17.29 12.13
C VAL A 60 33.36 17.68 12.48
N GLY A 61 34.03 16.92 13.35
CA GLY A 61 35.46 17.06 13.63
C GLY A 61 35.89 18.43 14.13
N TYR A 62 35.27 18.98 15.19
CA TYR A 62 35.63 20.28 15.75
C TYR A 62 37.11 20.39 16.15
N GLY A 63 37.77 19.27 16.49
CA GLY A 63 39.17 19.27 16.92
C GLY A 63 39.44 19.85 18.29
N ASP A 64 38.43 20.07 19.08
CA ASP A 64 38.48 20.54 20.45
C ASP A 64 38.88 19.45 21.44
N ILE A 65 38.49 18.22 21.19
CA ILE A 65 38.81 17.01 21.96
C ILE A 65 39.32 15.92 21.02
N TYR A 66 40.51 15.40 21.32
CA TYR A 66 41.13 14.32 20.50
C TYR A 66 42.19 13.57 21.33
N PRO A 67 42.49 12.29 21.00
CA PRO A 67 43.51 11.50 21.68
C PRO A 67 44.92 12.00 21.36
N ILE A 68 45.74 12.20 22.40
CA ILE A 68 47.12 12.70 22.28
C ILE A 68 48.17 11.60 22.53
N THR A 69 47.87 10.62 23.38
CA THR A 69 48.78 9.53 23.71
C THR A 69 48.94 8.56 22.53
N ILE A 70 50.06 7.83 22.44
CA ILE A 70 50.27 6.83 21.38
C ILE A 70 49.20 5.72 21.46
N TYR A 71 48.93 5.22 22.67
CA TYR A 71 47.91 4.18 22.86
C TYR A 71 46.50 4.70 22.61
N GLY A 72 46.20 5.91 23.07
CA GLY A 72 44.94 6.55 22.76
C GLY A 72 44.69 6.77 21.27
N ARG A 73 45.72 7.16 20.52
CA ARG A 73 45.62 7.29 19.04
C ARG A 73 45.39 5.96 18.34
N ILE A 74 46.07 4.88 18.79
CA ILE A 74 45.81 3.54 18.22
C ILE A 74 44.39 3.12 18.44
N ILE A 75 43.89 3.29 19.67
CA ILE A 75 42.47 3.00 19.99
C ILE A 75 41.56 3.93 19.21
N GLY A 76 41.91 5.21 19.08
CA GLY A 76 41.18 6.18 18.27
C GLY A 76 41.02 5.75 16.81
N TYR A 77 42.08 5.22 16.17
CA TYR A 77 41.99 4.68 14.81
C TYR A 77 41.07 3.47 14.71
N ILE A 78 41.16 2.53 15.65
CA ILE A 78 40.28 1.36 15.68
C ILE A 78 38.82 1.83 15.88
N PHE A 79 38.61 2.77 16.81
CA PHE A 79 37.32 3.38 17.07
C PHE A 79 36.73 4.06 15.80
N LEU A 80 37.54 4.83 15.05
CA LEU A 80 37.10 5.47 13.82
C LEU A 80 36.58 4.47 12.80
N PHE A 81 37.28 3.37 12.55
CA PHE A 81 36.83 2.35 11.61
C PHE A 81 35.54 1.65 12.06
N ILE A 82 35.45 1.32 13.35
CA ILE A 82 34.24 0.71 13.91
C ILE A 82 33.07 1.69 13.91
N SER A 83 33.30 2.95 14.24
CA SER A 83 32.25 3.99 14.25
C SER A 83 31.70 4.26 12.86
N LEU A 84 32.53 4.25 11.82
CA LEU A 84 32.08 4.34 10.44
C LEU A 84 31.19 3.14 10.04
N GLY A 85 31.56 1.94 10.50
CA GLY A 85 30.73 0.73 10.30
C GLY A 85 29.37 0.85 11.00
N ILE A 86 29.35 1.27 12.25
CA ILE A 86 28.09 1.48 13.01
C ILE A 86 27.23 2.56 12.33
N TYR A 87 27.83 3.67 11.91
CA TYR A 87 27.14 4.74 11.21
C TYR A 87 26.54 4.26 9.87
N GLY A 88 27.32 3.49 9.10
CA GLY A 88 26.84 2.87 7.86
C GLY A 88 25.63 1.95 8.08
N LEU A 89 25.66 1.14 9.13
CA LEU A 89 24.55 0.29 9.52
C LEU A 89 23.30 1.11 9.92
N LEU A 90 23.46 2.17 10.70
CA LEU A 90 22.35 3.04 11.10
C LEU A 90 21.71 3.72 9.90
N ILE A 91 22.50 4.28 8.99
CA ILE A 91 21.98 4.88 7.75
C ILE A 91 21.29 3.83 6.88
N GLY A 92 21.87 2.64 6.75
CA GLY A 92 21.26 1.53 6.01
C GLY A 92 19.89 1.14 6.58
N GLN A 93 19.79 0.97 7.89
CA GLN A 93 18.52 0.66 8.57
C GLN A 93 17.48 1.77 8.39
N PHE A 94 17.90 3.03 8.55
CA PHE A 94 17.02 4.18 8.34
C PHE A 94 16.51 4.26 6.89
N THR A 95 17.40 4.05 5.92
CA THR A 95 17.03 4.03 4.51
C THR A 95 16.04 2.92 4.19
N THR A 96 16.28 1.71 4.72
CA THR A 96 15.36 0.58 4.56
C THR A 96 13.98 0.89 5.15
N LEU A 97 13.93 1.45 6.37
CA LEU A 97 12.68 1.84 7.00
C LEU A 97 11.91 2.87 6.16
N MET A 98 12.60 3.92 5.69
CA MET A 98 11.99 4.95 4.83
C MET A 98 11.48 4.38 3.51
N THR A 99 12.22 3.47 2.90
CA THR A 99 11.82 2.81 1.67
C THR A 99 10.58 1.94 1.90
N THR A 100 10.56 1.15 2.96
CA THR A 100 9.41 0.30 3.32
C THR A 100 8.14 1.14 3.59
N ILE A 101 8.26 2.27 4.31
CA ILE A 101 7.12 3.17 4.56
C ILE A 101 6.59 3.74 3.23
N LYS A 102 7.48 4.20 2.35
CA LYS A 102 7.09 4.72 1.02
C LYS A 102 6.42 3.65 0.16
N GLU A 103 6.96 2.45 0.14
CA GLU A 103 6.41 1.32 -0.61
C GLU A 103 5.04 0.90 -0.08
N ASN A 104 4.89 0.74 1.23
CA ASN A 104 3.61 0.45 1.86
C ASN A 104 2.55 1.52 1.56
N SER A 105 2.93 2.79 1.61
CA SER A 105 2.04 3.90 1.24
C SER A 105 1.71 3.87 -0.27
N LYS A 106 2.67 3.53 -1.12
CA LYS A 106 2.46 3.38 -2.56
C LYS A 106 1.46 2.25 -2.86
N LEU A 107 1.60 1.11 -2.18
CA LEU A 107 0.74 -0.07 -2.36
C LEU A 107 -0.65 0.07 -1.72
N GLY A 108 -0.91 1.17 -1.02
CA GLY A 108 -2.21 1.43 -0.42
C GLY A 108 -2.38 0.90 1.01
N TYR A 109 -1.34 0.40 1.66
CA TYR A 109 -1.45 -0.21 2.99
C TYR A 109 -1.77 0.78 4.12
N GLY A 110 -1.68 2.09 3.83
CA GLY A 110 -2.13 3.14 4.75
C GLY A 110 -3.66 3.22 4.91
N GLY A 111 -4.40 2.64 3.99
CA GLY A 111 -5.86 2.69 3.99
C GLY A 111 -6.45 3.99 3.41
N THR A 112 -7.77 4.01 3.30
CA THR A 112 -8.56 5.18 2.89
C THR A 112 -9.71 5.42 3.86
N SER A 113 -10.16 6.67 3.92
CA SER A 113 -11.36 7.10 4.65
C SER A 113 -12.52 7.39 3.68
N PHE A 114 -12.55 6.77 2.51
CA PHE A 114 -13.67 6.94 1.58
C PHE A 114 -14.95 6.34 2.18
N GLU A 115 -16.04 7.06 2.01
CA GLU A 115 -17.40 6.66 2.39
C GLU A 115 -18.31 6.80 1.16
N ASP A 116 -19.37 6.00 1.08
CA ASP A 116 -20.32 5.94 -0.06
C ASP A 116 -19.62 5.79 -1.42
N HIS A 117 -18.52 5.07 -1.44
CA HIS A 117 -17.67 4.89 -2.61
C HIS A 117 -17.89 3.52 -3.26
N ALA A 118 -17.49 3.40 -4.53
CA ALA A 118 -17.48 2.13 -5.22
C ALA A 118 -16.14 1.42 -4.98
N ILE A 119 -16.18 0.10 -4.79
CA ILE A 119 -14.98 -0.75 -4.77
C ILE A 119 -14.96 -1.61 -6.03
N ILE A 120 -13.85 -1.60 -6.75
CA ILE A 120 -13.60 -2.46 -7.91
C ILE A 120 -12.51 -3.46 -7.54
N ILE A 121 -12.86 -4.75 -7.56
CA ILE A 121 -11.94 -5.85 -7.30
C ILE A 121 -11.65 -6.55 -8.62
N GLY A 122 -10.41 -6.41 -9.10
CA GLY A 122 -9.97 -6.90 -10.41
C GLY A 122 -9.78 -5.77 -11.42
N TRP A 123 -8.51 -5.51 -11.77
CA TRP A 123 -8.10 -4.47 -12.70
C TRP A 123 -7.81 -5.06 -14.09
N ASN A 124 -8.87 -5.35 -14.84
CA ASN A 124 -8.81 -5.73 -16.25
C ASN A 124 -9.48 -4.64 -17.12
N ASP A 125 -9.57 -4.85 -18.42
CA ASP A 125 -10.08 -3.82 -19.34
C ASP A 125 -11.53 -3.42 -19.04
N PHE A 126 -12.36 -4.35 -18.59
CA PHE A 126 -13.73 -4.02 -18.19
C PHE A 126 -13.76 -3.23 -16.87
N GLY A 127 -12.94 -3.61 -15.90
CA GLY A 127 -12.77 -2.86 -14.65
C GLY A 127 -12.26 -1.43 -14.88
N LYS A 128 -11.35 -1.26 -15.86
CA LYS A 128 -10.86 0.07 -16.29
C LYS A 128 -11.98 0.92 -16.86
N ALA A 129 -12.78 0.35 -17.77
CA ALA A 129 -13.90 1.06 -18.38
C ALA A 129 -14.94 1.51 -17.33
N VAL A 130 -15.28 0.63 -16.38
CA VAL A 130 -16.20 0.98 -15.29
C VAL A 130 -15.61 2.07 -14.38
N ALA A 131 -14.31 1.99 -14.07
CA ALA A 131 -13.63 3.03 -13.29
C ALA A 131 -13.63 4.39 -14.00
N ASP A 132 -13.40 4.41 -15.33
CA ASP A 132 -13.43 5.63 -16.14
C ASP A 132 -14.79 6.33 -16.02
N GLN A 133 -15.88 5.58 -16.17
CA GLN A 133 -17.24 6.08 -16.05
C GLN A 133 -17.53 6.65 -14.64
N LEU A 134 -17.19 5.90 -13.59
CA LEU A 134 -17.43 6.34 -12.21
C LEU A 134 -16.62 7.59 -11.84
N VAL A 135 -15.35 7.64 -12.26
CA VAL A 135 -14.49 8.80 -12.00
C VAL A 135 -14.92 10.01 -12.83
N GLY A 136 -15.38 9.80 -14.07
CA GLY A 136 -15.91 10.84 -14.95
C GLY A 136 -17.07 11.63 -14.30
N VAL A 137 -17.93 10.95 -13.54
CA VAL A 137 -19.03 11.59 -12.77
C VAL A 137 -18.62 12.03 -11.36
N GLY A 138 -17.33 12.04 -11.06
CA GLY A 138 -16.82 12.51 -9.77
C GLY A 138 -17.04 11.56 -8.60
N LYS A 139 -17.41 10.28 -8.85
CA LYS A 139 -17.54 9.29 -7.78
C LYS A 139 -16.17 8.87 -7.24
N LYS A 140 -16.11 8.60 -5.93
CA LYS A 140 -14.93 8.02 -5.30
C LYS A 140 -14.88 6.51 -5.59
N VAL A 141 -13.70 6.03 -5.98
CA VAL A 141 -13.49 4.63 -6.36
C VAL A 141 -12.25 4.08 -5.66
N ALA A 142 -12.41 2.95 -4.99
CA ALA A 142 -11.30 2.16 -4.48
C ALA A 142 -11.05 0.98 -5.42
N ILE A 143 -9.84 0.88 -5.96
CA ILE A 143 -9.45 -0.17 -6.91
C ILE A 143 -8.51 -1.13 -6.22
N ILE A 144 -8.86 -2.42 -6.20
CA ILE A 144 -8.07 -3.50 -5.63
C ILE A 144 -7.54 -4.37 -6.75
N THR A 145 -6.24 -4.55 -6.80
CA THR A 145 -5.54 -5.37 -7.80
C THR A 145 -4.55 -6.33 -7.16
N ASP A 146 -4.37 -7.49 -7.77
CA ASP A 146 -3.37 -8.50 -7.38
C ASP A 146 -2.01 -8.32 -8.07
N LYS A 147 -1.84 -7.20 -8.81
CA LYS A 147 -0.59 -6.85 -9.50
C LYS A 147 -0.07 -5.51 -9.02
N ALA A 148 1.08 -5.51 -8.37
CA ALA A 148 1.72 -4.28 -7.86
C ALA A 148 2.02 -3.25 -8.97
N THR A 149 2.28 -3.74 -10.20
CA THR A 149 2.52 -2.89 -11.38
C THR A 149 1.33 -2.04 -11.79
N ASP A 150 0.11 -2.53 -11.54
CA ASP A 150 -1.11 -1.80 -11.89
C ASP A 150 -1.27 -0.52 -11.06
N ILE A 151 -0.73 -0.50 -9.84
CA ILE A 151 -0.82 0.66 -8.94
C ILE A 151 -0.26 1.93 -9.59
N ASP A 152 0.90 1.82 -10.24
CA ASP A 152 1.52 2.97 -10.92
C ASP A 152 0.70 3.40 -12.14
N ILE A 153 0.20 2.43 -12.91
CA ILE A 153 -0.64 2.67 -14.09
C ILE A 153 -1.94 3.38 -13.70
N ILE A 154 -2.60 2.93 -12.63
CA ILE A 154 -3.84 3.52 -12.15
C ILE A 154 -3.59 4.96 -11.66
N LYS A 155 -2.55 5.16 -10.84
CA LYS A 155 -2.21 6.48 -10.30
C LYS A 155 -1.83 7.49 -11.38
N GLU A 156 -1.15 7.04 -12.43
CA GLU A 156 -0.81 7.92 -13.56
C GLU A 156 -2.05 8.23 -14.41
N LYS A 157 -2.87 7.23 -14.71
CA LYS A 157 -4.11 7.41 -15.48
C LYS A 157 -5.06 8.42 -14.82
N TYR A 158 -5.26 8.33 -13.51
CA TYR A 158 -6.18 9.21 -12.78
C TYR A 158 -5.48 10.34 -12.02
N ARG A 159 -4.37 10.84 -12.54
CA ARG A 159 -3.58 11.88 -11.89
C ARG A 159 -4.37 13.16 -11.61
N SER A 160 -5.26 13.55 -12.53
CA SER A 160 -6.15 14.72 -12.39
C SER A 160 -7.28 14.50 -11.38
N ALA A 161 -7.72 13.26 -11.19
CA ALA A 161 -8.80 12.87 -10.27
C ALA A 161 -8.28 12.12 -9.04
N ARG A 162 -7.03 12.35 -8.63
CA ARG A 162 -6.34 11.62 -7.56
C ARG A 162 -7.10 11.59 -6.23
N GLN A 163 -7.86 12.61 -5.93
CA GLN A 163 -8.69 12.70 -4.72
C GLN A 163 -9.88 11.72 -4.71
N ASN A 164 -10.29 11.24 -5.89
CA ASN A 164 -11.41 10.33 -6.06
C ASN A 164 -10.97 8.87 -6.23
N ILE A 165 -9.67 8.62 -6.29
CA ILE A 165 -9.11 7.28 -6.52
C ILE A 165 -8.26 6.85 -5.33
N TYR A 166 -8.56 5.67 -4.81
CA TYR A 166 -7.70 4.93 -3.92
C TYR A 166 -7.30 3.61 -4.57
N THR A 167 -6.05 3.19 -4.41
CA THR A 167 -5.51 1.95 -4.98
C THR A 167 -4.95 1.07 -3.90
N LEU A 168 -5.27 -0.21 -3.94
CA LEU A 168 -4.77 -1.21 -3.01
C LEU A 168 -4.22 -2.41 -3.78
N TYR A 169 -2.96 -2.74 -3.53
CA TYR A 169 -2.39 -4.02 -3.92
C TYR A 169 -2.71 -5.07 -2.86
N ALA A 170 -3.44 -6.11 -3.22
CA ALA A 170 -3.76 -7.20 -2.32
C ALA A 170 -4.03 -8.50 -3.09
N ASP A 171 -3.60 -9.62 -2.53
CA ASP A 171 -4.12 -10.92 -2.93
C ASP A 171 -5.62 -10.97 -2.59
N TYR A 172 -6.47 -11.28 -3.58
CA TYR A 172 -7.91 -11.34 -3.38
C TYR A 172 -8.33 -12.35 -2.31
N GLN A 173 -7.54 -13.38 -2.05
CA GLN A 173 -7.81 -14.36 -0.98
C GLN A 173 -7.59 -13.77 0.43
N ASN A 174 -6.85 -12.67 0.55
CA ASN A 174 -6.62 -11.99 1.83
C ASN A 174 -7.71 -10.96 2.11
N LEU A 175 -8.83 -11.41 2.65
CA LEU A 175 -10.00 -10.57 2.93
C LEU A 175 -9.73 -9.48 3.99
N ASP A 176 -8.77 -9.68 4.88
CA ASP A 176 -8.41 -8.69 5.92
C ASP A 176 -7.90 -7.37 5.29
N MET A 177 -7.31 -7.45 4.11
CA MET A 177 -6.83 -6.28 3.38
C MET A 177 -7.96 -5.36 2.89
N LEU A 178 -9.18 -5.88 2.74
CA LEU A 178 -10.33 -5.09 2.28
C LEU A 178 -10.71 -3.98 3.26
N SER A 179 -10.41 -4.15 4.54
CA SER A 179 -10.57 -3.10 5.56
C SER A 179 -9.78 -1.83 5.21
N LYS A 180 -8.63 -1.97 4.50
CA LYS A 180 -7.85 -0.81 4.02
C LYS A 180 -8.58 -0.02 2.94
N ALA A 181 -9.47 -0.65 2.19
CA ALA A 181 -10.34 0.02 1.23
C ALA A 181 -11.64 0.54 1.86
N ASN A 182 -11.78 0.51 3.17
CA ASN A 182 -12.99 0.88 3.92
C ASN A 182 -14.26 0.22 3.36
N ILE A 183 -14.21 -1.10 3.20
CA ILE A 183 -15.28 -1.86 2.53
C ILE A 183 -16.63 -1.73 3.25
N GLU A 184 -16.65 -1.59 4.56
CA GLU A 184 -17.87 -1.50 5.37
C GLU A 184 -18.72 -0.28 5.01
N ASP A 185 -18.07 0.85 4.70
CA ASP A 185 -18.72 2.11 4.33
C ASP A 185 -18.84 2.29 2.81
N SER A 186 -18.59 1.24 2.02
CA SER A 186 -18.75 1.29 0.57
C SER A 186 -20.23 1.19 0.18
N SER A 187 -20.60 1.89 -0.91
CA SER A 187 -21.97 1.81 -1.47
C SER A 187 -22.18 0.55 -2.30
N ILE A 188 -21.13 0.08 -2.96
CA ILE A 188 -21.20 -1.07 -3.87
C ILE A 188 -19.81 -1.69 -4.06
N VAL A 189 -19.78 -3.01 -4.19
CA VAL A 189 -18.57 -3.77 -4.48
C VAL A 189 -18.73 -4.48 -5.82
N PHE A 190 -17.90 -4.12 -6.77
CA PHE A 190 -17.84 -4.71 -8.11
C PHE A 190 -16.71 -5.73 -8.18
N ILE A 191 -17.06 -7.00 -8.44
CA ILE A 191 -16.11 -8.12 -8.50
C ILE A 191 -15.93 -8.52 -9.96
N ASN A 192 -14.71 -8.40 -10.48
CA ASN A 192 -14.39 -8.50 -11.90
C ASN A 192 -13.06 -9.22 -12.19
N PHE A 193 -12.68 -10.24 -11.43
CA PHE A 193 -11.59 -11.13 -11.85
C PHE A 193 -12.12 -12.28 -12.75
N GLU A 194 -11.23 -13.12 -13.30
CA GLU A 194 -11.59 -13.93 -14.49
C GLU A 194 -12.46 -15.15 -14.15
N ASN A 195 -12.18 -15.90 -13.10
CA ASN A 195 -12.80 -17.21 -12.85
C ASN A 195 -14.14 -17.09 -12.11
N ASP A 196 -15.25 -17.47 -12.77
CA ASP A 196 -16.60 -17.42 -12.16
C ASP A 196 -16.74 -18.28 -10.89
N THR A 197 -16.07 -19.44 -10.84
CA THR A 197 -16.11 -20.29 -9.64
C THR A 197 -15.40 -19.62 -8.45
N GLU A 198 -14.25 -19.01 -8.69
CA GLU A 198 -13.52 -18.26 -7.68
C GLU A 198 -14.31 -17.03 -7.22
N LYS A 199 -14.95 -16.30 -8.16
CA LYS A 199 -15.86 -15.20 -7.82
C LYS A 199 -16.98 -15.65 -6.90
N LEU A 200 -17.58 -16.83 -7.17
CA LEU A 200 -18.67 -17.35 -6.32
C LEU A 200 -18.20 -17.64 -4.89
N VAL A 201 -17.08 -18.34 -4.76
CA VAL A 201 -16.48 -18.63 -3.45
C VAL A 201 -16.14 -17.32 -2.72
N TYR A 202 -15.57 -16.36 -3.44
CA TYR A 202 -15.21 -15.06 -2.92
C TYR A 202 -16.43 -14.28 -2.40
N VAL A 203 -17.51 -14.23 -3.19
CA VAL A 203 -18.79 -13.60 -2.79
C VAL A 203 -19.36 -14.24 -1.53
N LEU A 204 -19.37 -15.58 -1.45
CA LEU A 204 -19.88 -16.29 -0.27
C LEU A 204 -19.09 -15.93 0.99
N ASN A 205 -17.77 -15.83 0.89
CA ASN A 205 -16.92 -15.42 1.99
C ASN A 205 -17.18 -13.95 2.39
N LEU A 206 -17.29 -13.05 1.41
CA LEU A 206 -17.59 -11.64 1.66
C LEU A 206 -18.98 -11.45 2.28
N LYS A 207 -20.01 -12.16 1.81
CA LYS A 207 -21.37 -12.10 2.38
C LYS A 207 -21.41 -12.58 3.84
N LYS A 208 -20.57 -13.53 4.20
CA LYS A 208 -20.44 -13.98 5.58
C LYS A 208 -19.87 -12.88 6.50
N LEU A 209 -18.92 -12.08 5.99
CA LEU A 209 -18.30 -11.00 6.76
C LEU A 209 -19.10 -9.70 6.68
N TYR A 210 -19.66 -9.39 5.51
CA TYR A 210 -20.30 -8.12 5.16
C TYR A 210 -21.68 -8.34 4.56
N SER A 211 -22.65 -8.77 5.37
CA SER A 211 -23.98 -9.20 4.92
C SER A 211 -24.81 -8.09 4.25
N SER A 212 -24.63 -6.83 4.67
CA SER A 212 -25.37 -5.65 4.19
C SER A 212 -24.88 -5.10 2.85
N LEU A 213 -23.67 -5.44 2.42
CA LEU A 213 -23.09 -4.87 1.23
C LEU A 213 -23.78 -5.34 -0.05
N ARG A 214 -23.83 -4.42 -1.02
CA ARG A 214 -24.32 -4.68 -2.38
C ARG A 214 -23.17 -5.14 -3.26
N PHE A 215 -23.34 -6.29 -3.91
CA PHE A 215 -22.35 -6.85 -4.81
C PHE A 215 -22.85 -6.84 -6.25
N VAL A 216 -22.01 -6.41 -7.16
CA VAL A 216 -22.16 -6.58 -8.61
C VAL A 216 -21.05 -7.47 -9.11
N VAL A 217 -21.38 -8.44 -9.92
CA VAL A 217 -20.41 -9.43 -10.44
C VAL A 217 -20.53 -9.57 -11.94
N THR A 218 -19.39 -9.54 -12.63
CA THR A 218 -19.36 -9.93 -14.05
C THR A 218 -19.32 -11.45 -14.17
N LEU A 219 -20.04 -11.98 -15.14
CA LEU A 219 -20.07 -13.41 -15.46
C LEU A 219 -19.60 -13.64 -16.89
N ASP A 220 -18.74 -14.63 -17.06
CA ASP A 220 -18.41 -15.17 -18.37
C ASP A 220 -19.44 -16.24 -18.79
N ASN A 221 -19.95 -17.02 -17.83
CA ASN A 221 -21.03 -17.97 -18.04
C ASN A 221 -22.37 -17.44 -17.51
N ALA A 222 -23.23 -16.97 -18.39
CA ALA A 222 -24.56 -16.43 -18.05
C ALA A 222 -25.46 -17.43 -17.29
N ASN A 223 -25.26 -18.74 -17.43
CA ASN A 223 -26.04 -19.77 -16.73
C ASN A 223 -25.84 -19.73 -15.21
N LEU A 224 -24.75 -19.16 -14.74
CA LEU A 224 -24.46 -19.02 -13.30
C LEU A 224 -25.20 -17.85 -12.66
N ARG A 225 -25.93 -17.03 -13.41
CA ARG A 225 -26.68 -15.86 -12.92
C ARG A 225 -27.51 -16.19 -11.68
N ASN A 226 -28.37 -17.20 -11.78
CA ASN A 226 -29.26 -17.58 -10.66
C ASN A 226 -28.47 -18.07 -9.45
N THR A 227 -27.36 -18.76 -9.65
CA THR A 227 -26.48 -19.22 -8.56
C THR A 227 -25.92 -18.03 -7.79
N PHE A 228 -25.41 -17.00 -8.50
CA PHE A 228 -24.89 -15.80 -7.87
C PHE A 228 -25.97 -14.98 -7.15
N LEU A 229 -27.17 -14.84 -7.76
CA LEU A 229 -28.29 -14.15 -7.10
C LEU A 229 -28.69 -14.89 -5.82
N THR A 230 -28.74 -16.23 -5.84
CA THR A 230 -29.03 -17.05 -4.66
C THR A 230 -27.90 -16.92 -3.61
N ALA A 231 -26.65 -16.73 -4.02
CA ALA A 231 -25.52 -16.45 -3.12
C ALA A 231 -25.57 -15.03 -2.50
N GLY A 232 -26.56 -14.21 -2.88
CA GLY A 232 -26.78 -12.88 -2.30
C GLY A 232 -26.12 -11.74 -3.08
N VAL A 233 -25.71 -11.97 -4.33
CA VAL A 233 -25.27 -10.90 -5.23
C VAL A 233 -26.48 -10.04 -5.61
N THR A 234 -26.31 -8.73 -5.60
CA THR A 234 -27.38 -7.78 -5.93
C THR A 234 -27.68 -7.80 -7.43
N ASN A 235 -26.64 -7.75 -8.24
CA ASN A 235 -26.75 -7.78 -9.71
C ASN A 235 -25.60 -8.56 -10.34
N THR A 236 -25.90 -9.25 -11.43
CA THR A 236 -24.91 -9.93 -12.27
C THR A 236 -24.96 -9.40 -13.68
N ILE A 237 -23.79 -9.22 -14.29
CA ILE A 237 -23.66 -8.72 -15.66
C ILE A 237 -22.87 -9.72 -16.47
N SER A 238 -23.51 -10.30 -17.51
CA SER A 238 -22.81 -11.10 -18.51
C SER A 238 -22.33 -10.19 -19.64
N LYS A 239 -21.02 -10.05 -19.76
CA LYS A 239 -20.39 -9.21 -20.80
C LYS A 239 -20.83 -9.61 -22.20
N ASN A 240 -20.84 -10.92 -22.48
CA ASN A 240 -21.20 -11.47 -23.78
C ASN A 240 -22.70 -11.29 -24.09
N GLU A 241 -23.57 -11.41 -23.08
CA GLU A 241 -25.00 -11.25 -23.27
C GLU A 241 -25.38 -9.81 -23.62
N ILE A 242 -24.81 -8.82 -22.96
CA ILE A 242 -25.08 -7.40 -23.26
C ILE A 242 -24.53 -7.05 -24.63
N ALA A 243 -23.28 -7.40 -24.91
CA ALA A 243 -22.65 -7.10 -26.19
C ALA A 243 -23.39 -7.76 -27.36
N SER A 244 -23.83 -9.01 -27.23
CA SER A 244 -24.57 -9.68 -28.28
C SER A 244 -25.97 -9.13 -28.50
N LYS A 245 -26.68 -8.70 -27.43
CA LYS A 245 -27.98 -8.04 -27.55
C LYS A 245 -27.84 -6.70 -28.26
N LEU A 246 -26.86 -5.89 -27.86
CA LEU A 246 -26.61 -4.60 -28.49
C LEU A 246 -26.23 -4.75 -29.96
N LEU A 247 -25.34 -5.70 -30.31
CA LEU A 247 -24.95 -5.98 -31.65
C LEU A 247 -26.15 -6.45 -32.51
N ALA A 248 -27.01 -7.32 -31.97
CA ALA A 248 -28.21 -7.74 -32.64
C ALA A 248 -29.16 -6.57 -32.89
N SER A 249 -29.31 -5.66 -31.93
CA SER A 249 -30.11 -4.44 -32.07
C SER A 249 -29.59 -3.56 -33.21
N TYR A 250 -28.28 -3.36 -33.29
CA TYR A 250 -27.67 -2.61 -34.40
C TYR A 250 -27.93 -3.25 -35.79
N MET A 251 -28.06 -4.59 -35.85
CA MET A 251 -28.33 -5.27 -37.09
C MET A 251 -29.80 -5.17 -37.55
N PHE A 252 -30.76 -5.08 -36.61
CA PHE A 252 -32.18 -5.14 -36.93
C PHE A 252 -32.91 -3.83 -36.65
N GLU A 253 -32.50 -3.06 -35.65
CA GLU A 253 -33.15 -1.83 -35.20
C GLU A 253 -32.08 -0.82 -34.73
N PRO A 254 -31.27 -0.27 -35.66
CA PRO A 254 -30.11 0.58 -35.31
C PRO A 254 -30.49 1.81 -34.45
N ASP A 255 -31.62 2.45 -34.72
CA ASP A 255 -32.09 3.62 -33.95
C ASP A 255 -32.37 3.26 -32.47
N VAL A 256 -32.85 2.03 -32.22
CA VAL A 256 -33.08 1.53 -30.84
C VAL A 256 -31.74 1.24 -30.14
N ALA A 257 -30.75 0.75 -30.89
CA ALA A 257 -29.41 0.51 -30.37
C ALA A 257 -28.74 1.82 -29.95
N GLU A 258 -28.76 2.83 -30.84
CA GLU A 258 -28.22 4.17 -30.60
C GLU A 258 -28.89 4.84 -29.38
N TYR A 259 -30.23 4.79 -29.31
CA TYR A 259 -30.96 5.31 -28.16
C TYR A 259 -30.64 4.55 -26.85
N SER A 260 -30.39 3.25 -26.92
CA SER A 260 -30.01 2.45 -25.75
C SER A 260 -28.61 2.81 -25.25
N GLU A 261 -27.67 3.07 -26.15
CA GLU A 261 -26.32 3.58 -25.80
C GLU A 261 -26.39 4.97 -25.17
N ASP A 262 -27.19 5.86 -25.73
CA ASP A 262 -27.39 7.21 -25.18
C ASP A 262 -27.92 7.16 -23.74
N ILE A 263 -28.92 6.32 -23.47
CA ILE A 263 -29.48 6.15 -22.12
C ILE A 263 -28.46 5.57 -21.14
N MET A 264 -27.59 4.65 -21.62
CA MET A 264 -26.59 4.00 -20.79
C MET A 264 -25.31 4.83 -20.67
N SER A 265 -25.11 5.83 -21.53
CA SER A 265 -23.97 6.72 -21.44
C SER A 265 -24.13 7.68 -20.23
N ILE A 266 -23.02 8.12 -19.71
CA ILE A 266 -22.99 9.17 -18.70
C ILE A 266 -22.85 10.49 -19.45
N ALA A 267 -23.71 11.46 -19.14
CA ALA A 267 -23.66 12.80 -19.74
C ALA A 267 -22.28 13.42 -19.51
N GLU A 268 -21.51 13.58 -20.58
CA GLU A 268 -20.16 14.17 -20.55
C GLU A 268 -20.20 15.69 -20.76
N THR A 269 -21.30 16.22 -21.30
CA THR A 269 -21.45 17.65 -21.61
C THR A 269 -22.82 18.19 -21.15
N ASP A 270 -22.90 19.52 -20.96
CA ASP A 270 -24.15 20.21 -20.54
C ASP A 270 -25.33 20.05 -21.51
N GLY A 271 -25.12 19.46 -22.68
CA GLY A 271 -26.14 19.20 -23.69
C GLY A 271 -26.63 17.74 -23.76
N ASP A 272 -25.98 16.84 -23.04
CA ASP A 272 -26.33 15.42 -23.07
C ASP A 272 -27.50 15.13 -22.11
N TYR A 273 -28.43 14.30 -22.57
CA TYR A 273 -29.56 13.86 -21.75
C TYR A 273 -29.15 12.64 -20.91
N ASP A 274 -29.35 12.73 -19.59
CA ASP A 274 -29.08 11.64 -18.64
C ASP A 274 -30.35 11.26 -17.88
N ILE A 275 -30.60 9.97 -17.74
CA ILE A 275 -31.71 9.44 -16.93
C ILE A 275 -31.21 9.18 -15.52
N LYS A 276 -31.65 10.02 -14.57
CA LYS A 276 -31.28 9.88 -13.14
C LYS A 276 -32.36 9.17 -12.35
N GLN A 277 -31.92 8.21 -11.54
CA GLN A 277 -32.78 7.59 -10.54
C GLN A 277 -32.96 8.56 -9.36
N LEU A 278 -34.20 8.97 -9.11
CA LEU A 278 -34.57 9.73 -7.91
C LEU A 278 -35.12 8.79 -6.86
N ILE A 279 -34.57 8.85 -5.65
CA ILE A 279 -35.13 8.18 -4.49
C ILE A 279 -36.12 9.14 -3.84
N VAL A 280 -37.40 8.81 -3.89
CA VAL A 280 -38.45 9.58 -3.21
C VAL A 280 -38.46 9.11 -1.76
N THR A 281 -38.02 9.96 -0.85
CA THR A 281 -38.20 9.77 0.59
C THR A 281 -39.52 10.40 1.02
N GLU A 282 -40.38 9.63 1.65
CA GLU A 282 -41.55 10.20 2.37
C GLU A 282 -41.01 11.11 3.48
N LYS A 283 -41.59 12.34 3.56
CA LYS A 283 -41.28 13.29 4.63
C LYS A 283 -42.08 12.95 5.86
#